data_ef620d4ff1750f188a5220a19af8964f
#
_entry.id   ef620d4ff1750f188a5220a19af8964f
#
_cell.length_a   1.000
_cell.length_b   1.000
_cell.length_c   1.000
_cell.angle_alpha   90.00
_cell.angle_beta   90.00
_cell.angle_gamma   90.00
#
_symmetry.space_group_name_H-M   'P 1'
#
loop_
_entity.id
_entity.type
_entity.pdbx_description
1 polymer ?
#
loop_
_entity_poly.entity_id
_entity_poly.type
_entity_poly.pdbx_seq_one_letter_code
_entity_poly.pdbx_strand_id
1 'polypeptide(L)'
;VVFIGLAILVTLATDIILVTFISRGILVPLDKLRRATHEIRDGNLDYRVDYEGKNELGDVCADFDEMRLRLRDSVKSQQRYEDNRKELLAGISHDLSTPLTAIKGYVSGLIDGIADTPEKQAHYLKTIYSTACDMDNLVSELFTFSKLDLDRIPFYFEQVDLVGFFEDCCDELQPKFATQETEIYFDNQCAPSAYSSVDRVQMKRAVMNIINNCVKYKKPGVCTIRITLRMEESDIRIEIADNGMGVSEEDLTKIFDSFYRTDRARTNVRSGSGLGLAITKQIIDRHSGKIWASGSIGKGLTICIQLPAVNPEPKQ
;
A
#
# COMPACT_ATOMS: atom_id res chain seq x y z
N VAL A 1 -44.21 71.56 3.30
CA VAL A 1 -44.74 70.18 3.20
C VAL A 1 -43.91 69.34 2.26
N VAL A 2 -43.60 69.78 1.04
CA VAL A 2 -42.85 68.99 0.01
C VAL A 2 -41.45 68.64 0.45
N PHE A 3 -40.71 69.59 1.07
CA PHE A 3 -39.35 69.33 1.60
C PHE A 3 -39.32 68.32 2.73
N ILE A 4 -40.31 68.29 3.60
CA ILE A 4 -40.41 67.34 4.71
C ILE A 4 -40.72 65.94 4.17
N GLY A 5 -41.61 65.83 3.18
CA GLY A 5 -41.92 64.55 2.54
C GLY A 5 -40.70 63.94 1.81
N LEU A 6 -39.92 64.79 1.11
CA LEU A 6 -38.69 64.34 0.44
C LEU A 6 -37.62 63.86 1.45
N ALA A 7 -37.45 64.58 2.57
CA ALA A 7 -36.50 64.17 3.62
C ALA A 7 -36.88 62.82 4.24
N ILE A 8 -38.16 62.58 4.52
CA ILE A 8 -38.63 61.26 5.04
C ILE A 8 -38.41 60.15 4.01
N LEU A 9 -38.64 60.40 2.74
CA LEU A 9 -38.41 59.40 1.72
C LEU A 9 -36.93 59.03 1.54
N VAL A 10 -36.03 60.00 1.63
CA VAL A 10 -34.57 59.79 1.60
C VAL A 10 -34.09 59.02 2.83
N THR A 11 -34.54 59.33 4.04
CA THR A 11 -34.18 58.58 5.23
C THR A 11 -34.68 57.13 5.19
N LEU A 12 -35.92 56.89 4.76
CA LEU A 12 -36.46 55.54 4.55
C LEU A 12 -35.67 54.75 3.53
N ALA A 13 -35.29 55.38 2.41
CA ALA A 13 -34.49 54.73 1.39
C ALA A 13 -33.07 54.36 1.89
N THR A 14 -32.42 55.26 2.67
CA THR A 14 -31.10 55.00 3.27
C THR A 14 -31.17 53.88 4.32
N ASP A 15 -32.22 53.87 5.14
CA ASP A 15 -32.41 52.80 6.14
C ASP A 15 -32.62 51.44 5.49
N ILE A 16 -33.41 51.33 4.43
CA ILE A 16 -33.64 50.10 3.67
C ILE A 16 -32.31 49.60 3.06
N ILE A 17 -31.56 50.52 2.42
CA ILE A 17 -30.25 50.17 1.85
C ILE A 17 -29.29 49.70 2.91
N LEU A 18 -29.20 50.36 4.03
CA LEU A 18 -28.32 50.01 5.15
C LEU A 18 -28.68 48.64 5.75
N VAL A 19 -29.97 48.42 6.05
CA VAL A 19 -30.48 47.17 6.58
C VAL A 19 -30.22 46.00 5.61
N THR A 20 -30.45 46.19 4.32
CA THR A 20 -30.18 45.14 3.31
C THR A 20 -28.70 44.87 3.15
N PHE A 21 -27.85 45.89 3.22
CA PHE A 21 -26.39 45.75 3.18
C PHE A 21 -25.87 44.98 4.37
N ILE A 22 -26.25 45.32 5.60
CA ILE A 22 -25.85 44.64 6.83
C ILE A 22 -26.39 43.21 6.86
N SER A 23 -27.65 43.03 6.51
CA SER A 23 -28.28 41.71 6.51
C SER A 23 -27.57 40.74 5.54
N ARG A 24 -27.37 41.16 4.28
CA ARG A 24 -26.75 40.29 3.28
C ARG A 24 -25.25 40.18 3.40
N GLY A 25 -24.57 41.25 3.84
CA GLY A 25 -23.11 41.30 3.95
C GLY A 25 -22.55 40.67 5.23
N ILE A 26 -23.32 40.64 6.32
CA ILE A 26 -22.85 40.22 7.64
C ILE A 26 -23.71 39.13 8.25
N LEU A 27 -25.03 39.36 8.40
CA LEU A 27 -25.87 38.43 9.18
C LEU A 27 -26.05 37.09 8.50
N VAL A 28 -26.26 37.08 7.18
CA VAL A 28 -26.47 35.84 6.40
C VAL A 28 -25.21 34.94 6.41
N PRO A 29 -24.00 35.43 6.12
CA PRO A 29 -22.80 34.57 6.19
C PRO A 29 -22.51 34.09 7.61
N LEU A 30 -22.72 34.91 8.64
CA LEU A 30 -22.54 34.47 10.03
C LEU A 30 -23.53 33.36 10.43
N ASP A 31 -24.81 33.44 10.02
CA ASP A 31 -25.78 32.37 10.27
C ASP A 31 -25.41 31.08 9.54
N LYS A 32 -24.93 31.18 8.29
CA LYS A 32 -24.42 30.03 7.53
C LYS A 32 -23.21 29.38 8.20
N LEU A 33 -22.23 30.17 8.65
CA LEU A 33 -21.07 29.67 9.39
C LEU A 33 -21.49 29.00 10.69
N ARG A 34 -22.43 29.60 11.44
CA ARG A 34 -22.96 29.00 12.66
C ARG A 34 -23.62 27.65 12.40
N ARG A 35 -24.43 27.54 11.37
CA ARG A 35 -25.06 26.26 10.98
C ARG A 35 -24.01 25.24 10.58
N ALA A 36 -23.03 25.62 9.78
CA ALA A 36 -21.95 24.72 9.36
C ALA A 36 -21.14 24.20 10.56
N THR A 37 -20.88 25.07 11.56
CA THR A 37 -20.20 24.66 12.80
C THR A 37 -21.02 23.64 13.59
N HIS A 38 -22.35 23.79 13.65
CA HIS A 38 -23.23 22.80 14.30
C HIS A 38 -23.23 21.47 13.55
N GLU A 39 -23.34 21.51 12.23
CA GLU A 39 -23.30 20.29 11.39
C GLU A 39 -21.98 19.54 11.56
N ILE A 40 -20.84 20.24 11.53
CA ILE A 40 -19.52 19.63 11.77
C ILE A 40 -19.43 19.03 13.16
N ARG A 41 -19.90 19.73 14.19
CA ARG A 41 -19.94 19.21 15.58
C ARG A 41 -20.73 17.91 15.67
N ASP A 42 -21.84 17.83 14.94
CA ASP A 42 -22.73 16.66 14.94
C ASP A 42 -22.25 15.56 13.96
N GLY A 43 -21.04 15.73 13.36
CA GLY A 43 -20.36 14.75 12.52
C GLY A 43 -20.67 14.85 11.02
N ASN A 44 -21.50 15.79 10.59
CA ASN A 44 -21.79 16.01 9.18
C ASN A 44 -20.72 16.88 8.52
N LEU A 45 -19.65 16.24 8.05
CA LEU A 45 -18.52 16.90 7.37
C LEU A 45 -18.79 17.20 5.89
N ASP A 46 -19.94 16.78 5.35
CA ASP A 46 -20.30 17.07 3.96
C ASP A 46 -21.10 18.38 3.81
N TYR A 47 -21.55 18.97 4.91
CA TYR A 47 -22.27 20.24 4.90
C TYR A 47 -21.33 21.40 4.50
N ARG A 48 -21.58 22.04 3.37
CA ARG A 48 -20.77 23.13 2.82
C ARG A 48 -21.33 24.50 3.22
N VAL A 49 -20.44 25.47 3.47
CA VAL A 49 -20.82 26.87 3.60
C VAL A 49 -21.01 27.47 2.21
N ASP A 50 -22.24 27.47 1.72
CA ASP A 50 -22.58 28.00 0.39
C ASP A 50 -22.75 29.52 0.43
N TYR A 51 -21.61 30.26 0.47
CA TYR A 51 -21.58 31.73 0.43
C TYR A 51 -20.45 32.22 -0.47
N GLU A 52 -20.82 32.92 -1.55
CA GLU A 52 -19.89 33.46 -2.57
C GLU A 52 -19.73 34.98 -2.46
N GLY A 53 -19.66 35.54 -1.28
CA GLY A 53 -19.39 36.97 -1.06
C GLY A 53 -17.95 37.33 -1.43
N LYS A 54 -17.78 38.49 -2.09
CA LYS A 54 -16.45 39.06 -2.42
C LYS A 54 -16.01 40.07 -1.33
N ASN A 55 -16.19 39.73 -0.08
CA ASN A 55 -15.80 40.51 1.09
C ASN A 55 -15.04 39.64 2.07
N GLU A 56 -14.51 40.24 3.14
CA GLU A 56 -13.73 39.57 4.18
C GLU A 56 -14.48 38.35 4.80
N LEU A 57 -15.82 38.43 4.88
CA LEU A 57 -16.63 37.29 5.33
C LEU A 57 -16.73 36.17 4.29
N GLY A 58 -16.63 36.52 3.00
CA GLY A 58 -16.50 35.53 1.94
C GLY A 58 -15.20 34.73 2.06
N ASP A 59 -14.10 35.41 2.33
CA ASP A 59 -12.79 34.79 2.56
C ASP A 59 -12.83 33.86 3.79
N VAL A 60 -13.42 34.31 4.90
CA VAL A 60 -13.60 33.46 6.11
C VAL A 60 -14.47 32.24 5.83
N CYS A 61 -15.52 32.36 5.02
CA CYS A 61 -16.34 31.21 4.63
C CYS A 61 -15.54 30.20 3.75
N ALA A 62 -14.69 30.70 2.87
CA ALA A 62 -13.82 29.86 2.02
C ALA A 62 -12.76 29.14 2.86
N ASP A 63 -12.09 29.83 3.76
CA ASP A 63 -11.11 29.25 4.70
C ASP A 63 -11.74 28.19 5.61
N PHE A 64 -12.97 28.44 6.06
CA PHE A 64 -13.73 27.46 6.85
C PHE A 64 -14.05 26.20 6.03
N ASP A 65 -14.44 26.34 4.78
CA ASP A 65 -14.71 25.20 3.88
C ASP A 65 -13.42 24.42 3.58
N GLU A 66 -12.28 25.08 3.40
CA GLU A 66 -10.98 24.42 3.25
C GLU A 66 -10.63 23.62 4.51
N MET A 67 -10.78 24.20 5.70
CA MET A 67 -10.57 23.50 6.96
C MET A 67 -11.50 22.29 7.11
N ARG A 68 -12.77 22.43 6.75
CA ARG A 68 -13.75 21.33 6.74
C ARG A 68 -13.31 20.18 5.82
N LEU A 69 -12.83 20.49 4.61
CA LEU A 69 -12.32 19.49 3.66
C LEU A 69 -11.12 18.74 4.24
N ARG A 70 -10.17 19.45 4.81
CA ARG A 70 -8.99 18.84 5.46
C ARG A 70 -9.39 17.93 6.63
N LEU A 71 -10.35 18.38 7.46
CA LEU A 71 -10.88 17.58 8.57
C LEU A 71 -11.56 16.30 8.05
N ARG A 72 -12.42 16.42 7.02
CA ARG A 72 -13.08 15.29 6.40
C ARG A 72 -12.07 14.26 5.86
N ASP A 73 -11.04 14.73 5.16
CA ASP A 73 -10.02 13.85 4.59
C ASP A 73 -9.19 13.18 5.69
N SER A 74 -8.89 13.88 6.78
CA SER A 74 -8.23 13.33 7.97
C SER A 74 -9.06 12.23 8.64
N VAL A 75 -10.36 12.49 8.87
CA VAL A 75 -11.28 11.50 9.47
C VAL A 75 -11.43 10.27 8.57
N LYS A 76 -11.57 10.45 7.24
CA LYS A 76 -11.63 9.34 6.29
C LYS A 76 -10.33 8.53 6.29
N SER A 77 -9.18 9.18 6.36
CA SER A 77 -7.89 8.51 6.43
C SER A 77 -7.74 7.70 7.72
N GLN A 78 -8.12 8.28 8.86
CA GLN A 78 -8.11 7.60 10.15
C GLN A 78 -9.05 6.38 10.15
N GLN A 79 -10.24 6.50 9.59
CA GLN A 79 -11.19 5.39 9.52
C GLN A 79 -10.68 4.26 8.65
N ARG A 80 -10.08 4.56 7.49
CA ARG A 80 -9.41 3.55 6.65
C ARG A 80 -8.27 2.85 7.40
N TYR A 81 -7.48 3.60 8.16
CA TYR A 81 -6.41 3.04 8.97
C TYR A 81 -6.95 2.07 10.04
N GLU A 82 -8.02 2.44 10.75
CA GLU A 82 -8.66 1.57 11.73
C GLU A 82 -9.28 0.31 11.11
N ASP A 83 -9.93 0.44 9.95
CA ASP A 83 -10.53 -0.69 9.26
C ASP A 83 -9.45 -1.65 8.74
N ASN A 84 -8.38 -1.13 8.13
CA ASN A 84 -7.22 -1.91 7.73
C ASN A 84 -6.58 -2.64 8.93
N ARG A 85 -6.48 -1.98 10.09
CA ARG A 85 -5.94 -2.58 11.32
C ARG A 85 -6.82 -3.73 11.83
N LYS A 86 -8.15 -3.60 11.78
CA LYS A 86 -9.07 -4.68 12.16
C LYS A 86 -8.95 -5.87 11.22
N GLU A 87 -8.90 -5.62 9.92
CA GLU A 87 -8.71 -6.65 8.90
C GLU A 87 -7.37 -7.37 9.07
N LEU A 88 -6.30 -6.60 9.35
CA LEU A 88 -4.98 -7.11 9.69
C LEU A 88 -5.03 -8.09 10.87
N LEU A 89 -5.65 -7.71 11.99
CA LEU A 89 -5.75 -8.55 13.18
C LEU A 89 -6.58 -9.82 12.93
N ALA A 90 -7.65 -9.71 12.16
CA ALA A 90 -8.46 -10.87 11.77
C ALA A 90 -7.69 -11.82 10.86
N GLY A 91 -6.97 -11.32 9.85
CA GLY A 91 -6.11 -12.08 8.96
C GLY A 91 -5.00 -12.83 9.70
N ILE A 92 -4.28 -12.15 10.61
CA ILE A 92 -3.25 -12.75 11.45
C ILE A 92 -3.82 -13.91 12.27
N SER A 93 -4.95 -13.69 12.95
CA SER A 93 -5.57 -14.69 13.81
C SER A 93 -5.95 -15.94 13.01
N HIS A 94 -6.50 -15.76 11.83
CA HIS A 94 -6.85 -16.85 10.92
C HIS A 94 -5.61 -17.62 10.45
N ASP A 95 -4.59 -16.90 9.97
CA ASP A 95 -3.39 -17.49 9.36
C ASP A 95 -2.45 -18.16 10.38
N LEU A 96 -2.55 -17.77 11.66
CA LEU A 96 -1.88 -18.48 12.77
C LEU A 96 -2.69 -19.69 13.26
N SER A 97 -4.02 -19.60 13.30
CA SER A 97 -4.88 -20.69 13.81
C SER A 97 -4.85 -21.92 12.91
N THR A 98 -4.76 -21.75 11.61
CA THR A 98 -4.78 -22.86 10.63
C THR A 98 -3.57 -23.79 10.81
N PRO A 99 -2.30 -23.33 10.76
CA PRO A 99 -1.14 -24.18 10.95
C PRO A 99 -1.07 -24.75 12.37
N LEU A 100 -1.47 -23.99 13.38
CA LEU A 100 -1.51 -24.47 14.78
C LEU A 100 -2.49 -25.64 14.93
N THR A 101 -3.65 -25.58 14.28
CA THR A 101 -4.63 -26.68 14.28
C THR A 101 -4.07 -27.91 13.57
N ALA A 102 -3.35 -27.74 12.46
CA ALA A 102 -2.70 -28.83 11.77
C ALA A 102 -1.62 -29.49 12.64
N ILE A 103 -0.74 -28.70 13.28
CA ILE A 103 0.26 -29.22 14.23
C ILE A 103 -0.41 -30.03 15.33
N LYS A 104 -1.45 -29.48 15.99
CA LYS A 104 -2.21 -30.19 17.03
C LYS A 104 -2.80 -31.52 16.53
N GLY A 105 -3.38 -31.53 15.33
CA GLY A 105 -3.95 -32.72 14.73
C GLY A 105 -2.89 -33.82 14.48
N TYR A 106 -1.73 -33.47 13.92
CA TYR A 106 -0.66 -34.42 13.70
C TYR A 106 -0.02 -34.92 15.00
N VAL A 107 0.12 -34.04 16.00
CA VAL A 107 0.63 -34.45 17.34
C VAL A 107 -0.39 -35.39 18.02
N SER A 108 -1.71 -35.09 18.00
CA SER A 108 -2.72 -36.02 18.53
C SER A 108 -2.68 -37.35 17.80
N GLY A 109 -2.55 -37.38 16.48
CA GLY A 109 -2.42 -38.62 15.72
C GLY A 109 -1.21 -39.45 16.04
N LEU A 110 -0.11 -38.83 16.48
CA LEU A 110 1.06 -39.55 17.03
C LEU A 110 0.77 -40.11 18.42
N ILE A 111 0.15 -39.34 19.32
CA ILE A 111 -0.20 -39.72 20.68
C ILE A 111 -1.22 -40.87 20.68
N ASP A 112 -2.24 -40.78 19.83
CA ASP A 112 -3.32 -41.75 19.74
C ASP A 112 -2.94 -43.04 18.98
N GLY A 113 -1.70 -43.11 18.49
CA GLY A 113 -1.20 -44.27 17.75
C GLY A 113 -1.73 -44.44 16.34
N ILE A 114 -2.37 -43.40 15.79
CA ILE A 114 -2.89 -43.39 14.39
C ILE A 114 -1.72 -43.53 13.39
N ALA A 115 -0.57 -42.91 13.72
CA ALA A 115 0.69 -43.14 12.99
C ALA A 115 1.34 -44.44 13.44
N ASP A 116 0.80 -45.55 13.00
CA ASP A 116 1.09 -46.93 13.42
C ASP A 116 2.34 -47.50 12.74
N THR A 117 2.92 -46.84 11.75
CA THR A 117 4.16 -47.26 11.09
C THR A 117 5.27 -46.19 11.20
N PRO A 118 6.56 -46.62 11.14
CA PRO A 118 7.68 -45.66 11.16
C PRO A 118 7.61 -44.63 10.04
N GLU A 119 7.11 -44.99 8.85
CA GLU A 119 6.98 -44.11 7.71
C GLU A 119 5.92 -43.04 7.97
N LYS A 120 4.75 -43.40 8.56
CA LYS A 120 3.71 -42.48 8.95
C LYS A 120 4.19 -41.53 10.05
N GLN A 121 4.90 -42.06 11.06
CA GLN A 121 5.49 -41.24 12.13
C GLN A 121 6.47 -40.20 11.55
N ALA A 122 7.39 -40.66 10.69
CA ALA A 122 8.34 -39.76 10.03
C ALA A 122 7.63 -38.71 9.17
N HIS A 123 6.55 -39.06 8.46
CA HIS A 123 5.73 -38.12 7.69
C HIS A 123 5.05 -37.08 8.61
N TYR A 124 4.45 -37.49 9.73
CA TYR A 124 3.80 -36.60 10.68
C TYR A 124 4.82 -35.64 11.30
N LEU A 125 5.95 -36.12 11.76
CA LEU A 125 7.04 -35.31 12.32
C LEU A 125 7.56 -34.29 11.29
N LYS A 126 7.77 -34.73 10.05
CA LYS A 126 8.20 -33.84 8.97
C LYS A 126 7.16 -32.74 8.68
N THR A 127 5.87 -33.09 8.70
CA THR A 127 4.78 -32.13 8.48
C THR A 127 4.69 -31.14 9.64
N ILE A 128 4.79 -31.60 10.89
CA ILE A 128 4.84 -30.72 12.07
C ILE A 128 5.99 -29.73 11.94
N TYR A 129 7.20 -30.23 11.63
CA TYR A 129 8.39 -29.40 11.51
C TYR A 129 8.25 -28.35 10.39
N SER A 130 7.79 -28.76 9.17
CA SER A 130 7.60 -27.83 8.07
C SER A 130 6.54 -26.76 8.41
N THR A 131 5.44 -27.15 9.06
CA THR A 131 4.38 -26.22 9.45
C THR A 131 4.85 -25.24 10.53
N ALA A 132 5.71 -25.69 11.46
CA ALA A 132 6.33 -24.81 12.45
C ALA A 132 7.28 -23.79 11.79
N CYS A 133 8.09 -24.21 10.81
CA CYS A 133 8.93 -23.29 10.02
C CYS A 133 8.10 -22.27 9.23
N ASP A 134 6.96 -22.68 8.66
CA ASP A 134 6.05 -21.75 7.96
C ASP A 134 5.46 -20.72 8.93
N MET A 135 5.13 -21.12 10.16
CA MET A 135 4.68 -20.20 11.21
C MET A 135 5.78 -19.21 11.62
N ASP A 136 7.01 -19.65 11.77
CA ASP A 136 8.14 -18.77 12.11
C ASP A 136 8.35 -17.70 11.04
N ASN A 137 8.30 -18.09 9.77
CA ASN A 137 8.36 -17.16 8.64
C ASN A 137 7.22 -16.13 8.69
N LEU A 138 5.98 -16.58 8.95
CA LEU A 138 4.81 -15.69 9.03
C LEU A 138 4.95 -14.68 10.17
N VAL A 139 5.42 -15.12 11.35
CA VAL A 139 5.69 -14.24 12.50
C VAL A 139 6.78 -13.22 12.15
N SER A 140 7.86 -13.66 11.49
CA SER A 140 8.96 -12.79 11.06
C SER A 140 8.51 -11.73 10.05
N GLU A 141 7.65 -12.10 9.08
CA GLU A 141 7.03 -11.16 8.13
C GLU A 141 6.14 -10.15 8.84
N LEU A 142 5.34 -10.60 9.81
CA LEU A 142 4.48 -9.73 10.61
C LEU A 142 5.28 -8.72 11.43
N PHE A 143 6.36 -9.17 12.10
CA PHE A 143 7.25 -8.25 12.83
C PHE A 143 7.89 -7.23 11.90
N THR A 144 8.30 -7.64 10.71
CA THR A 144 8.87 -6.73 9.72
C THR A 144 7.85 -5.71 9.26
N PHE A 145 6.64 -6.17 8.89
CA PHE A 145 5.54 -5.30 8.50
C PHE A 145 5.23 -4.27 9.59
N SER A 146 5.05 -4.73 10.85
CA SER A 146 4.77 -3.86 11.99
C SER A 146 5.88 -2.83 12.25
N LYS A 147 7.16 -3.23 12.11
CA LYS A 147 8.28 -2.29 12.29
C LYS A 147 8.38 -1.27 11.16
N LEU A 148 8.07 -1.67 9.92
CA LEU A 148 7.99 -0.76 8.78
C LEU A 148 6.85 0.24 8.94
N ASP A 149 5.65 -0.23 9.33
CA ASP A 149 4.47 0.60 9.53
C ASP A 149 4.66 1.67 10.63
N LEU A 150 5.42 1.32 11.68
CA LEU A 150 5.73 2.20 12.81
C LEU A 150 7.02 3.05 12.64
N ASP A 151 7.59 3.13 11.44
CA ASP A 151 8.86 3.83 11.19
C ASP A 151 10.03 3.38 12.08
N ARG A 152 10.03 2.12 12.53
CA ARG A 152 11.02 1.58 13.47
C ARG A 152 12.17 0.84 12.80
N ILE A 153 12.16 0.65 11.49
CA ILE A 153 13.31 0.14 10.75
C ILE A 153 14.11 1.34 10.23
N PRO A 154 15.36 1.52 10.66
CA PRO A 154 16.21 2.51 10.07
C PRO A 154 16.55 2.12 8.62
N PHE A 155 16.49 3.07 7.71
CA PHE A 155 16.93 2.92 6.33
C PHE A 155 18.28 3.59 6.17
N TYR A 156 19.22 2.88 5.57
CA TYR A 156 20.56 3.38 5.27
C TYR A 156 20.69 3.56 3.77
N PHE A 157 20.32 4.77 3.32
CA PHE A 157 20.36 5.11 1.90
C PHE A 157 21.80 5.36 1.44
N GLU A 158 22.18 4.70 0.37
CA GLU A 158 23.45 4.89 -0.32
C GLU A 158 23.21 4.98 -1.83
N GLN A 159 24.15 5.63 -2.55
CA GLN A 159 24.09 5.67 -4.00
C GLN A 159 24.53 4.33 -4.57
N VAL A 160 23.62 3.61 -5.21
CA VAL A 160 23.82 2.26 -5.73
C VAL A 160 23.66 2.27 -7.24
N ASP A 161 24.59 1.63 -7.93
CA ASP A 161 24.40 1.22 -9.32
C ASP A 161 23.42 0.03 -9.36
N LEU A 162 22.20 0.28 -9.84
CA LEU A 162 21.16 -0.75 -9.90
C LEU A 162 21.46 -1.83 -10.94
N VAL A 163 22.25 -1.53 -11.98
CA VAL A 163 22.65 -2.56 -12.96
C VAL A 163 23.47 -3.63 -12.25
N GLY A 164 24.58 -3.26 -11.60
CA GLY A 164 25.40 -4.20 -10.86
C GLY A 164 24.63 -4.86 -9.70
N PHE A 165 23.76 -4.11 -9.01
CA PHE A 165 22.93 -4.67 -7.94
C PHE A 165 22.02 -5.81 -8.42
N PHE A 166 21.37 -5.67 -9.59
CA PHE A 166 20.47 -6.71 -10.11
C PHE A 166 21.24 -7.88 -10.77
N GLU A 167 22.43 -7.61 -11.35
CA GLU A 167 23.34 -8.67 -11.78
C GLU A 167 23.74 -9.57 -10.60
N ASP A 168 24.25 -8.97 -9.50
CA ASP A 168 24.61 -9.68 -8.27
C ASP A 168 23.41 -10.45 -7.68
N CYS A 169 22.21 -9.85 -7.68
CA CYS A 169 21.00 -10.51 -7.23
C CYS A 169 20.66 -11.74 -8.10
N CYS A 170 20.74 -11.65 -9.41
CA CYS A 170 20.46 -12.76 -10.30
C CYS A 170 21.46 -13.91 -10.12
N ASP A 171 22.75 -13.59 -10.01
CA ASP A 171 23.82 -14.59 -9.79
C ASP A 171 23.63 -15.34 -8.48
N GLU A 172 23.23 -14.66 -7.42
CA GLU A 172 22.96 -15.28 -6.11
C GLU A 172 21.67 -16.13 -6.11
N LEU A 173 20.63 -15.66 -6.80
CA LEU A 173 19.29 -16.27 -6.74
C LEU A 173 19.14 -17.44 -7.73
N GLN A 174 19.79 -17.41 -8.88
CA GLN A 174 19.69 -18.48 -9.88
C GLN A 174 20.02 -19.87 -9.31
N PRO A 175 21.12 -20.11 -8.59
CA PRO A 175 21.42 -21.42 -7.97
C PRO A 175 20.37 -21.81 -6.91
N LYS A 176 19.85 -20.85 -6.16
CA LYS A 176 18.88 -21.09 -5.08
C LYS A 176 17.54 -21.61 -5.60
N PHE A 177 17.10 -21.15 -6.74
CA PHE A 177 15.82 -21.52 -7.34
C PHE A 177 15.93 -22.54 -8.50
N ALA A 178 17.13 -22.91 -8.93
CA ALA A 178 17.35 -23.90 -9.98
C ALA A 178 16.70 -25.25 -9.67
N THR A 179 16.73 -25.69 -8.40
CA THR A 179 16.07 -26.94 -7.94
C THR A 179 14.55 -26.91 -8.01
N GLN A 180 13.96 -25.72 -8.20
CA GLN A 180 12.52 -25.50 -8.29
C GLN A 180 12.07 -25.28 -9.76
N GLU A 181 12.87 -25.67 -10.74
CA GLU A 181 12.61 -25.45 -12.16
C GLU A 181 12.31 -23.97 -12.47
N THR A 182 13.18 -23.07 -11.95
CA THR A 182 13.04 -21.63 -12.12
C THR A 182 14.27 -21.05 -12.78
N GLU A 183 14.04 -20.27 -13.83
CA GLU A 183 15.07 -19.56 -14.60
C GLU A 183 14.87 -18.05 -14.43
N ILE A 184 15.95 -17.34 -14.05
CA ILE A 184 15.95 -15.90 -13.83
C ILE A 184 16.82 -15.26 -14.91
N TYR A 185 16.26 -14.31 -15.66
CA TYR A 185 16.95 -13.57 -16.70
C TYR A 185 17.02 -12.09 -16.35
N PHE A 186 18.19 -11.50 -16.52
CA PHE A 186 18.37 -10.07 -16.37
C PHE A 186 18.56 -9.41 -17.76
N ASP A 187 17.76 -8.39 -18.05
CA ASP A 187 17.78 -7.64 -19.30
C ASP A 187 18.02 -6.16 -18.98
N ASN A 188 19.28 -5.73 -19.18
CA ASN A 188 19.68 -4.33 -18.96
C ASN A 188 19.45 -3.53 -20.24
N GLN A 189 18.48 -2.61 -20.18
CA GLN A 189 18.19 -1.65 -21.24
C GLN A 189 18.61 -0.21 -20.86
N CYS A 190 19.36 -0.04 -19.76
CA CYS A 190 19.98 1.20 -19.39
C CYS A 190 21.32 1.40 -20.12
N ALA A 191 21.86 2.61 -20.11
CA ALA A 191 23.27 2.86 -20.37
C ALA A 191 24.12 2.06 -19.33
N PRO A 192 25.45 2.02 -19.42
CA PRO A 192 26.27 1.06 -18.65
C PRO A 192 26.05 1.07 -17.13
N SER A 193 25.41 2.11 -16.59
CA SER A 193 25.08 2.21 -15.16
C SER A 193 23.83 3.06 -14.94
N ALA A 194 23.05 2.73 -13.90
CA ALA A 194 21.86 3.46 -13.48
C ALA A 194 21.87 3.61 -11.95
N TYR A 195 22.11 4.82 -11.48
CA TYR A 195 22.26 5.08 -10.04
C TYR A 195 20.96 5.57 -9.41
N SER A 196 20.65 5.02 -8.23
CA SER A 196 19.57 5.49 -7.36
C SER A 196 20.03 5.49 -5.91
N SER A 197 19.37 6.30 -5.07
CA SER A 197 19.59 6.30 -3.62
C SER A 197 18.74 5.23 -2.99
N VAL A 198 19.35 4.10 -2.58
CA VAL A 198 18.62 2.96 -2.04
C VAL A 198 19.32 2.35 -0.82
N ASP A 199 18.52 1.75 0.06
CA ASP A 199 19.01 0.79 1.06
C ASP A 199 19.11 -0.60 0.42
N ARG A 200 20.33 -1.10 0.22
CA ARG A 200 20.59 -2.39 -0.43
C ARG A 200 19.89 -3.56 0.25
N VAL A 201 19.86 -3.56 1.58
CA VAL A 201 19.27 -4.66 2.36
C VAL A 201 17.76 -4.71 2.18
N GLN A 202 17.12 -3.55 2.27
CA GLN A 202 15.67 -3.47 2.10
C GLN A 202 15.27 -3.68 0.63
N MET A 203 16.03 -3.16 -0.31
CA MET A 203 15.80 -3.39 -1.74
C MET A 203 15.94 -4.88 -2.10
N LYS A 204 16.97 -5.57 -1.60
CA LYS A 204 17.12 -7.01 -1.78
C LYS A 204 15.94 -7.79 -1.19
N ARG A 205 15.42 -7.37 -0.03
CA ARG A 205 14.21 -7.94 0.56
C ARG A 205 12.99 -7.77 -0.34
N ALA A 206 12.80 -6.58 -0.90
CA ALA A 206 11.70 -6.31 -1.84
C ALA A 206 11.78 -7.22 -3.07
N VAL A 207 12.95 -7.34 -3.69
CA VAL A 207 13.21 -8.23 -4.84
C VAL A 207 12.93 -9.70 -4.47
N MET A 208 13.41 -10.16 -3.30
CA MET A 208 13.17 -11.53 -2.82
C MET A 208 11.68 -11.83 -2.63
N ASN A 209 10.92 -10.91 -2.07
CA ASN A 209 9.47 -11.07 -1.90
C ASN A 209 8.77 -11.24 -3.26
N ILE A 210 9.15 -10.46 -4.26
CA ILE A 210 8.59 -10.55 -5.60
C ILE A 210 8.96 -11.90 -6.23
N ILE A 211 10.24 -12.30 -6.20
CA ILE A 211 10.71 -13.56 -6.80
C ILE A 211 10.06 -14.77 -6.11
N ASN A 212 9.97 -14.76 -4.77
CA ASN A 212 9.27 -15.81 -4.03
C ASN A 212 7.80 -15.93 -4.47
N ASN A 213 7.12 -14.82 -4.73
CA ASN A 213 5.76 -14.81 -5.26
C ASN A 213 5.70 -15.41 -6.68
N CYS A 214 6.62 -15.06 -7.57
CA CYS A 214 6.70 -15.63 -8.91
C CYS A 214 6.82 -17.17 -8.87
N VAL A 215 7.74 -17.68 -8.06
CA VAL A 215 7.96 -19.13 -7.88
C VAL A 215 6.74 -19.82 -7.27
N LYS A 216 6.12 -19.19 -6.29
CA LYS A 216 4.97 -19.73 -5.57
C LYS A 216 3.72 -19.86 -6.45
N TYR A 217 3.48 -18.89 -7.31
CA TYR A 217 2.32 -18.86 -8.21
C TYR A 217 2.64 -19.30 -9.65
N LYS A 218 3.73 -20.07 -9.80
CA LYS A 218 4.11 -20.64 -11.10
C LYS A 218 3.06 -21.62 -11.63
N LYS A 219 2.98 -21.76 -12.93
CA LYS A 219 2.27 -22.85 -13.60
C LYS A 219 3.09 -24.14 -13.55
N PRO A 220 2.47 -25.31 -13.83
CA PRO A 220 3.24 -26.52 -14.11
C PRO A 220 4.27 -26.28 -15.22
N GLY A 221 5.53 -26.68 -14.98
CA GLY A 221 6.66 -26.48 -15.87
C GLY A 221 7.66 -25.45 -15.36
N VAL A 222 8.51 -24.96 -16.24
CA VAL A 222 9.57 -24.01 -15.92
C VAL A 222 8.99 -22.63 -15.62
N CYS A 223 9.31 -22.09 -14.45
CA CYS A 223 9.04 -20.72 -14.09
C CYS A 223 10.11 -19.82 -14.71
N THR A 224 9.71 -18.93 -15.59
CA THR A 224 10.61 -17.95 -16.19
C THR A 224 10.35 -16.60 -15.58
N ILE A 225 11.39 -16.03 -14.95
CA ILE A 225 11.35 -14.68 -14.34
C ILE A 225 12.30 -13.80 -15.14
N ARG A 226 11.79 -12.69 -15.66
CA ARG A 226 12.58 -11.69 -16.37
C ARG A 226 12.61 -10.40 -15.58
N ILE A 227 13.83 -9.91 -15.27
CA ILE A 227 14.05 -8.62 -14.64
C ILE A 227 14.57 -7.68 -15.72
N THR A 228 13.85 -6.61 -16.00
CA THR A 228 14.25 -5.60 -17.01
C THR A 228 14.47 -4.27 -16.33
N LEU A 229 15.61 -3.65 -16.59
CA LEU A 229 15.95 -2.28 -16.19
C LEU A 229 15.94 -1.35 -17.38
N ARG A 230 15.27 -0.19 -17.25
CA ARG A 230 15.32 0.87 -18.26
C ARG A 230 15.23 2.26 -17.63
N MET A 231 15.82 3.25 -18.32
CA MET A 231 15.66 4.66 -17.96
C MET A 231 14.36 5.19 -18.56
N GLU A 232 13.57 5.88 -17.75
CA GLU A 232 12.38 6.63 -18.18
C GLU A 232 12.50 8.08 -17.70
N GLU A 233 12.88 9.01 -18.57
CA GLU A 233 13.11 10.41 -18.25
C GLU A 233 14.14 10.61 -17.12
N SER A 234 13.66 10.93 -15.91
CA SER A 234 14.47 11.13 -14.70
C SER A 234 14.44 9.96 -13.73
N ASP A 235 13.77 8.87 -14.08
CA ASP A 235 13.54 7.73 -13.19
C ASP A 235 14.09 6.45 -13.80
N ILE A 236 14.37 5.48 -12.93
CA ILE A 236 14.74 4.12 -13.32
C ILE A 236 13.51 3.23 -13.13
N ARG A 237 13.10 2.57 -14.20
CA ARG A 237 12.03 1.58 -14.18
C ARG A 237 12.59 0.18 -14.13
N ILE A 238 12.10 -0.60 -13.18
CA ILE A 238 12.42 -1.99 -12.94
C ILE A 238 11.16 -2.80 -13.17
N GLU A 239 11.20 -3.77 -14.06
CA GLU A 239 10.08 -4.69 -14.31
C GLU A 239 10.51 -6.10 -13.96
N ILE A 240 9.76 -6.78 -13.09
CA ILE A 240 9.96 -8.19 -12.74
C ILE A 240 8.73 -8.93 -13.22
N ALA A 241 8.89 -9.67 -14.33
CA ALA A 241 7.82 -10.38 -15.03
C ALA A 241 7.97 -11.89 -14.87
N ASP A 242 6.88 -12.59 -14.56
CA ASP A 242 6.79 -14.03 -14.52
C ASP A 242 5.83 -14.58 -15.59
N ASN A 243 5.95 -15.88 -15.90
CA ASN A 243 5.04 -16.63 -16.76
C ASN A 243 3.98 -17.42 -15.99
N GLY A 244 3.72 -17.06 -14.73
CA GLY A 244 2.84 -17.76 -13.80
C GLY A 244 1.35 -17.63 -14.08
N MET A 245 0.54 -17.92 -13.06
CA MET A 245 -0.93 -17.94 -13.19
C MET A 245 -1.54 -16.56 -13.48
N GLY A 246 -0.85 -15.47 -13.14
CA GLY A 246 -1.36 -14.11 -13.25
C GLY A 246 -2.54 -13.87 -12.32
N VAL A 247 -3.05 -12.63 -12.33
CA VAL A 247 -4.19 -12.19 -11.52
C VAL A 247 -5.24 -11.50 -12.38
N SER A 248 -6.45 -11.33 -11.86
CA SER A 248 -7.50 -10.57 -12.54
C SER A 248 -7.18 -9.07 -12.55
N GLU A 249 -7.76 -8.32 -13.47
CA GLU A 249 -7.58 -6.87 -13.55
C GLU A 249 -8.05 -6.17 -12.26
N GLU A 250 -9.13 -6.67 -11.65
CA GLU A 250 -9.66 -6.16 -10.38
C GLU A 250 -8.72 -6.38 -9.19
N ASP A 251 -7.87 -7.40 -9.27
CA ASP A 251 -6.92 -7.75 -8.21
C ASP A 251 -5.59 -6.99 -8.31
N LEU A 252 -5.22 -6.48 -9.50
CA LEU A 252 -3.93 -5.84 -9.76
C LEU A 252 -3.58 -4.71 -8.78
N THR A 253 -4.59 -3.94 -8.34
CA THR A 253 -4.40 -2.88 -7.35
C THR A 253 -4.39 -3.39 -5.93
N LYS A 254 -5.10 -4.49 -5.65
CA LYS A 254 -5.32 -5.05 -4.32
C LYS A 254 -4.20 -5.97 -3.85
N ILE A 255 -3.40 -6.53 -4.78
CA ILE A 255 -2.30 -7.46 -4.41
C ILE A 255 -1.22 -6.85 -3.52
N PHE A 256 -1.20 -5.51 -3.39
CA PHE A 256 -0.30 -4.78 -2.50
C PHE A 256 -0.94 -4.47 -1.14
N ASP A 257 -2.23 -4.77 -0.95
CA ASP A 257 -2.90 -4.60 0.33
C ASP A 257 -2.48 -5.72 1.29
N SER A 258 -2.36 -5.39 2.56
CA SER A 258 -1.93 -6.33 3.59
C SER A 258 -2.92 -7.48 3.72
N PHE A 259 -2.43 -8.73 3.76
CA PHE A 259 -3.22 -9.97 3.86
C PHE A 259 -4.16 -10.22 2.67
N TYR A 260 -4.08 -9.40 1.63
CA TYR A 260 -4.86 -9.66 0.44
C TYR A 260 -4.39 -10.93 -0.27
N ARG A 261 -5.34 -11.77 -0.62
CA ARG A 261 -5.13 -13.02 -1.37
C ARG A 261 -6.29 -13.23 -2.30
N THR A 262 -6.00 -13.55 -3.55
CA THR A 262 -7.04 -13.91 -4.53
C THR A 262 -7.76 -15.19 -4.09
N ASP A 263 -9.02 -15.38 -4.49
CA ASP A 263 -9.80 -16.58 -4.12
C ASP A 263 -9.12 -17.88 -4.51
N ARG A 264 -8.41 -17.91 -5.64
CA ARG A 264 -7.59 -19.06 -6.08
C ARG A 264 -6.40 -19.34 -5.16
N ALA A 265 -5.84 -18.30 -4.55
CA ALA A 265 -4.75 -18.44 -3.58
C ALA A 265 -5.24 -18.92 -2.21
N ARG A 266 -6.49 -18.65 -1.84
CA ARG A 266 -7.12 -19.09 -0.58
C ARG A 266 -7.35 -20.60 -0.54
N THR A 267 -7.61 -21.23 -1.68
CA THR A 267 -7.85 -22.68 -1.76
C THR A 267 -6.59 -23.52 -1.65
N ASN A 268 -5.40 -22.94 -1.80
CA ASN A 268 -4.12 -23.62 -1.69
C ASN A 268 -3.53 -23.48 -0.29
N VAL A 269 -3.52 -24.54 0.51
CA VAL A 269 -3.04 -24.60 1.91
C VAL A 269 -1.57 -24.16 2.08
N ARG A 270 -0.76 -24.18 1.02
CA ARG A 270 0.65 -23.72 1.01
C ARG A 270 0.84 -22.24 0.75
N SER A 271 -0.17 -21.43 0.82
CA SER A 271 -0.07 -20.03 0.44
C SER A 271 0.27 -19.13 1.63
N GLY A 272 1.32 -18.31 1.52
CA GLY A 272 1.87 -17.41 2.54
C GLY A 272 0.92 -16.30 3.02
N SER A 273 1.45 -15.45 3.89
CA SER A 273 0.79 -14.42 4.69
C SER A 273 0.01 -13.34 3.94
N GLY A 274 0.24 -13.14 2.64
CA GLY A 274 -0.27 -11.95 1.95
C GLY A 274 0.44 -10.64 2.37
N LEU A 275 1.55 -10.72 3.11
CA LEU A 275 2.33 -9.58 3.56
C LEU A 275 3.50 -9.23 2.61
N GLY A 276 4.00 -10.18 1.83
CA GLY A 276 5.22 -9.98 1.04
C GLY A 276 5.17 -8.78 0.10
N LEU A 277 4.09 -8.63 -0.72
CA LEU A 277 3.93 -7.49 -1.61
C LEU A 277 3.58 -6.20 -0.87
N ALA A 278 2.86 -6.26 0.25
CA ALA A 278 2.60 -5.11 1.11
C ALA A 278 3.90 -4.57 1.73
N ILE A 279 4.78 -5.45 2.22
CA ILE A 279 6.14 -5.10 2.68
C ILE A 279 6.95 -4.49 1.53
N THR A 280 6.88 -5.08 0.33
CA THR A 280 7.56 -4.55 -0.85
C THR A 280 7.11 -3.14 -1.15
N LYS A 281 5.80 -2.88 -1.15
CA LYS A 281 5.25 -1.54 -1.37
C LYS A 281 5.75 -0.54 -0.34
N GLN A 282 5.71 -0.86 0.95
CA GLN A 282 6.24 0.02 2.01
C GLN A 282 7.74 0.32 1.83
N ILE A 283 8.53 -0.67 1.41
CA ILE A 283 9.95 -0.47 1.11
C ILE A 283 10.10 0.52 -0.05
N ILE A 284 9.40 0.30 -1.17
CA ILE A 284 9.50 1.17 -2.35
C ILE A 284 9.00 2.59 -2.06
N ASP A 285 7.88 2.74 -1.34
CA ASP A 285 7.35 4.05 -0.93
C ASP A 285 8.40 4.84 -0.11
N ARG A 286 9.17 4.17 0.77
CA ARG A 286 10.27 4.79 1.53
C ARG A 286 11.48 5.15 0.71
N HIS A 287 11.66 4.52 -0.44
CA HIS A 287 12.66 4.91 -1.43
C HIS A 287 12.17 6.04 -2.35
N SER A 288 11.06 6.72 -2.00
CA SER A 288 10.40 7.73 -2.84
C SER A 288 10.03 7.21 -4.23
N GLY A 289 9.87 5.88 -4.34
CA GLY A 289 9.52 5.19 -5.56
C GLY A 289 8.02 4.99 -5.72
N LYS A 290 7.64 4.37 -6.83
CA LYS A 290 6.28 3.90 -7.10
C LYS A 290 6.30 2.43 -7.44
N ILE A 291 5.24 1.70 -7.06
CA ILE A 291 5.08 0.30 -7.42
C ILE A 291 3.66 0.05 -7.92
N TRP A 292 3.55 -0.73 -8.98
CA TRP A 292 2.27 -1.20 -9.51
C TRP A 292 2.45 -2.55 -10.20
N ALA A 293 1.34 -3.15 -10.59
CA ALA A 293 1.35 -4.43 -11.27
C ALA A 293 0.60 -4.35 -12.61
N SER A 294 0.99 -5.19 -13.53
CA SER A 294 0.31 -5.45 -14.80
C SER A 294 0.31 -6.93 -15.11
N GLY A 295 -0.69 -7.40 -15.81
CA GLY A 295 -0.81 -8.82 -16.13
C GLY A 295 -2.25 -9.24 -16.35
N SER A 296 -2.46 -10.52 -16.59
CA SER A 296 -3.80 -11.10 -16.70
C SER A 296 -3.77 -12.58 -16.36
N ILE A 297 -4.92 -13.13 -16.01
CA ILE A 297 -5.05 -14.56 -15.72
C ILE A 297 -4.50 -15.39 -16.88
N GLY A 298 -3.58 -16.29 -16.57
CA GLY A 298 -2.96 -17.21 -17.50
C GLY A 298 -1.82 -16.63 -18.33
N LYS A 299 -1.48 -15.34 -18.20
CA LYS A 299 -0.36 -14.73 -18.95
C LYS A 299 0.84 -14.36 -18.08
N GLY A 300 0.72 -14.53 -16.74
CA GLY A 300 1.73 -14.13 -15.77
C GLY A 300 1.45 -12.77 -15.16
N LEU A 301 2.33 -12.33 -14.27
CA LEU A 301 2.28 -11.08 -13.56
C LEU A 301 3.60 -10.32 -13.78
N THR A 302 3.51 -9.02 -13.95
CA THR A 302 4.65 -8.11 -13.98
C THR A 302 4.52 -7.10 -12.87
N ILE A 303 5.47 -7.09 -11.96
CA ILE A 303 5.61 -6.04 -10.94
C ILE A 303 6.53 -4.96 -11.50
N CYS A 304 6.03 -3.75 -11.54
CA CYS A 304 6.75 -2.57 -12.02
C CYS A 304 7.12 -1.69 -10.82
N ILE A 305 8.39 -1.29 -10.75
CA ILE A 305 8.93 -0.39 -9.74
C ILE A 305 9.56 0.80 -10.48
N GLN A 306 9.33 2.00 -9.99
CA GLN A 306 9.93 3.23 -10.49
C GLN A 306 10.67 3.91 -9.34
N LEU A 307 11.95 4.20 -9.52
CA LEU A 307 12.81 4.86 -8.54
C LEU A 307 13.44 6.12 -9.13
N PRO A 308 13.61 7.19 -8.35
CA PRO A 308 14.32 8.38 -8.80
C PRO A 308 15.75 8.05 -9.18
N ALA A 309 16.17 8.46 -10.38
CA ALA A 309 17.58 8.37 -10.76
C ALA A 309 18.38 9.50 -10.09
N VAL A 310 19.61 9.18 -9.69
CA VAL A 310 20.55 10.16 -9.17
C VAL A 310 21.80 10.19 -10.06
N ASN A 311 22.36 11.36 -10.25
CA ASN A 311 23.63 11.47 -10.96
C ASN A 311 24.74 10.85 -10.11
N PRO A 312 25.66 10.05 -10.71
CA PRO A 312 26.77 9.50 -9.96
C PRO A 312 27.62 10.61 -9.36
N GLU A 313 27.87 10.53 -8.05
CA GLU A 313 28.89 11.41 -7.45
C GLU A 313 30.23 11.14 -8.11
N PRO A 314 30.98 12.17 -8.48
CA PRO A 314 32.33 11.98 -9.02
C PRO A 314 33.16 11.24 -7.95
N LYS A 315 33.68 10.06 -8.30
CA LYS A 315 34.59 9.31 -7.44
C LYS A 315 35.77 10.23 -7.10
N GLN A 316 35.92 10.61 -5.83
CA GLN A 316 37.10 11.30 -5.30
C GLN A 316 38.31 10.38 -5.34
#